data_1b7f9890a2836a590d6fa4d8486e4ead
#
_entry.id   1b7f9890a2836a590d6fa4d8486e4ead
#
_cell.length_a   1.000
_cell.length_b   1.000
_cell.length_c   1.000
_cell.angle_alpha   90.00
_cell.angle_beta   90.00
_cell.angle_gamma   90.00
#
_symmetry.space_group_name_H-M   'P 1'
#
loop_
_entity.id
_entity.type
_entity.pdbx_description
1 polymer ?
#
loop_
_entity_poly.entity_id
_entity_poly.type
_entity_poly.pdbx_seq_one_letter_code
_entity_poly.pdbx_strand_id
1 'polypeptide(L)'
;MSKVVSPRSVVIAGHRIRIRIVDGRELDGVYGDWSGERKEIRLARGEDVLVATLRHEMMHAALDLSGVGWCKRYQEEAIVRCMDEIFWPAWERLGL
;
A
#
# COMPACT_ATOMS: atom_id res chain seq x y z
N MET A 1 6.62 -22.88 -0.70
CA MET A 1 7.53 -21.75 -0.86
C MET A 1 6.97 -20.53 -0.16
N SER A 2 7.77 -19.90 0.64
CA SER A 2 7.35 -18.72 1.37
C SER A 2 7.10 -17.55 0.40
N LYS A 3 5.98 -16.88 0.55
CA LYS A 3 5.64 -15.67 -0.22
C LYS A 3 5.92 -14.43 0.59
N VAL A 4 7.08 -14.41 1.18
CA VAL A 4 7.51 -13.26 1.97
C VAL A 4 7.75 -12.08 1.05
N VAL A 5 7.16 -10.95 1.39
CA VAL A 5 7.42 -9.70 0.69
C VAL A 5 8.85 -9.27 0.97
N SER A 6 9.71 -9.29 -0.06
CA SER A 6 11.09 -8.88 0.11
C SER A 6 11.33 -7.38 -0.04
N PRO A 7 10.56 -6.61 -0.83
CA PRO A 7 10.83 -5.18 -0.92
C PRO A 7 10.68 -4.48 0.42
N ARG A 8 11.62 -3.59 0.74
CA ARG A 8 11.59 -2.80 1.98
C ARG A 8 11.01 -1.42 1.77
N SER A 9 10.82 -1.02 0.52
CA SER A 9 10.23 0.26 0.18
C SER A 9 9.69 0.24 -1.23
N VAL A 10 8.81 1.19 -1.52
CA VAL A 10 8.26 1.39 -2.84
C VAL A 10 8.04 2.89 -3.03
N VAL A 11 8.14 3.38 -4.27
CA VAL A 11 7.84 4.77 -4.58
C VAL A 11 6.40 4.84 -5.11
N ILE A 12 5.57 5.64 -4.46
CA ILE A 12 4.17 5.86 -4.85
C ILE A 12 3.95 7.37 -4.94
N ALA A 13 3.49 7.84 -6.08
CA ALA A 13 3.25 9.27 -6.31
C ALA A 13 4.47 10.14 -5.94
N GLY A 14 5.67 9.64 -6.23
CA GLY A 14 6.91 10.35 -5.93
C GLY A 14 7.39 10.24 -4.49
N HIS A 15 6.64 9.57 -3.62
CA HIS A 15 7.03 9.39 -2.22
C HIS A 15 7.60 8.01 -1.98
N ARG A 16 8.71 7.95 -1.24
CA ARG A 16 9.28 6.68 -0.81
C ARG A 16 8.52 6.18 0.41
N ILE A 17 7.89 5.04 0.25
CA ILE A 17 7.07 4.41 1.28
C ILE A 17 7.83 3.23 1.86
N ARG A 18 8.02 3.21 3.16
CA ARG A 18 8.65 2.09 3.85
C ARG A 18 7.64 0.95 3.98
N ILE A 19 8.12 -0.27 3.76
CA ILE A 19 7.32 -1.49 3.97
C ILE A 19 7.95 -2.24 5.14
N ARG A 20 7.20 -2.40 6.22
CA ARG A 20 7.66 -3.09 7.43
C ARG A 20 6.79 -4.30 7.72
N ILE A 21 7.44 -5.41 8.05
CA ILE A 21 6.75 -6.61 8.53
C ILE A 21 6.86 -6.60 10.04
N VAL A 22 5.72 -6.62 10.71
CA VAL A 22 5.64 -6.49 12.17
C VAL A 22 4.85 -7.66 12.75
N ASP A 23 4.96 -7.85 14.07
CA ASP A 23 4.14 -8.81 14.78
C ASP A 23 2.66 -8.36 14.68
N GLY A 24 1.76 -9.32 14.42
CA GLY A 24 0.34 -9.01 14.26
C GLY A 24 -0.29 -8.32 15.47
N ARG A 25 0.30 -8.48 16.65
CA ARG A 25 -0.19 -7.81 17.86
C ARG A 25 -0.05 -6.29 17.78
N GLU A 26 0.89 -5.78 16.97
CA GLU A 26 1.07 -4.35 16.81
C GLU A 26 -0.02 -3.72 15.94
N LEU A 27 -0.81 -4.53 15.26
CA LEU A 27 -1.82 -4.09 14.31
C LEU A 27 -3.27 -4.24 14.81
N ASP A 28 -3.47 -4.61 16.07
CA ASP A 28 -4.80 -4.72 16.69
C ASP A 28 -5.79 -5.56 15.88
N GLY A 29 -5.34 -6.69 15.37
CA GLY A 29 -6.19 -7.65 14.69
C GLY A 29 -6.40 -7.43 13.20
N VAL A 30 -5.78 -6.40 12.61
CA VAL A 30 -5.79 -6.24 11.15
C VAL A 30 -4.51 -6.83 10.55
N TYR A 31 -4.54 -7.13 9.26
CA TYR A 31 -3.40 -7.74 8.58
C TYR A 31 -2.37 -6.74 8.10
N GLY A 32 -2.74 -5.48 8.01
CA GLY A 32 -1.83 -4.42 7.61
C GLY A 32 -2.47 -3.05 7.76
N ASP A 33 -1.66 -2.01 7.67
CA ASP A 33 -2.15 -0.64 7.67
C ASP A 33 -1.24 0.28 6.87
N TRP A 34 -1.75 1.46 6.57
CA TRP A 34 -1.05 2.55 5.90
C TRP A 34 -1.03 3.78 6.81
N SER A 35 0.14 4.39 6.97
CA SER A 35 0.27 5.65 7.69
C SER A 35 0.77 6.74 6.74
N GLY A 36 -0.08 7.71 6.45
CA GLY A 36 0.29 8.86 5.63
C GLY A 36 1.30 9.76 6.33
N GLU A 37 1.21 9.86 7.63
CA GLU A 37 2.13 10.65 8.43
C GLU A 37 3.55 10.10 8.38
N ARG A 38 3.69 8.79 8.53
CA ARG A 38 5.00 8.13 8.54
C ARG A 38 5.48 7.72 7.17
N LYS A 39 4.63 7.77 6.16
CA LYS A 39 4.90 7.23 4.83
C LYS A 39 5.32 5.77 4.91
N GLU A 40 4.48 4.98 5.57
CA GLU A 40 4.84 3.62 5.94
C GLU A 40 3.65 2.68 5.82
N ILE A 41 3.90 1.50 5.26
CA ILE A 41 2.97 0.38 5.25
C ILE A 41 3.49 -0.67 6.22
N ARG A 42 2.65 -1.11 7.15
CA ARG A 42 2.97 -2.22 8.04
C ARG A 42 2.15 -3.43 7.65
N LEU A 43 2.79 -4.59 7.65
CA LEU A 43 2.17 -5.87 7.32
C LEU A 43 2.37 -6.84 8.47
N ALA A 44 1.31 -7.51 8.89
CA ALA A 44 1.40 -8.53 9.92
C ALA A 44 2.22 -9.71 9.40
N ARG A 45 3.14 -10.20 10.22
CA ARG A 45 3.92 -11.39 9.88
C ARG A 45 2.97 -12.56 9.68
N GLY A 46 3.04 -13.19 8.53
CA GLY A 46 2.18 -14.30 8.17
C GLY A 46 2.61 -14.85 6.82
N GLU A 47 1.89 -15.85 6.34
CA GLU A 47 2.35 -16.57 5.16
C GLU A 47 1.75 -16.02 3.86
N ASP A 48 0.54 -16.41 3.55
CA ASP A 48 0.00 -16.19 2.21
C ASP A 48 -0.69 -14.84 2.01
N VAL A 49 -0.94 -14.13 3.11
CA VAL A 49 -1.70 -12.88 3.03
C VAL A 49 -0.85 -11.66 2.73
N LEU A 50 0.46 -11.77 2.85
CA LEU A 50 1.32 -10.58 2.77
C LEU A 50 1.25 -9.86 1.42
N VAL A 51 1.27 -10.60 0.31
CA VAL A 51 1.22 -9.97 -1.01
C VAL A 51 -0.12 -9.28 -1.25
N ALA A 52 -1.21 -9.95 -0.93
CA ALA A 52 -2.54 -9.37 -1.08
C ALA A 52 -2.74 -8.18 -0.15
N THR A 53 -2.23 -8.28 1.07
CA THR A 53 -2.32 -7.19 2.04
C THR A 53 -1.49 -5.99 1.59
N LEU A 54 -0.28 -6.23 1.09
CA LEU A 54 0.55 -5.15 0.56
C LEU A 54 -0.16 -4.40 -0.57
N ARG A 55 -0.76 -5.13 -1.50
CA ARG A 55 -1.50 -4.53 -2.60
C ARG A 55 -2.65 -3.67 -2.08
N HIS A 56 -3.39 -4.19 -1.10
CA HIS A 56 -4.51 -3.46 -0.48
C HIS A 56 -4.03 -2.14 0.14
N GLU A 57 -2.95 -2.19 0.93
CA GLU A 57 -2.43 -0.99 1.58
C GLU A 57 -1.81 -0.01 0.59
N MET A 58 -1.22 -0.51 -0.49
CA MET A 58 -0.72 0.36 -1.56
C MET A 58 -1.84 1.11 -2.27
N MET A 59 -3.02 0.52 -2.38
CA MET A 59 -4.18 1.21 -2.93
C MET A 59 -4.59 2.38 -2.02
N HIS A 60 -4.62 2.15 -0.71
CA HIS A 60 -4.90 3.23 0.25
C HIS A 60 -3.84 4.34 0.15
N ALA A 61 -2.57 3.96 0.07
CA ALA A 61 -1.50 4.94 -0.06
C ALA A 61 -1.62 5.76 -1.34
N ALA A 62 -1.94 5.11 -2.46
CA ALA A 62 -2.11 5.80 -3.74
C ALA A 62 -3.27 6.81 -3.69
N LEU A 63 -4.40 6.41 -3.11
CA LEU A 63 -5.54 7.30 -2.97
C LEU A 63 -5.23 8.50 -2.07
N ASP A 64 -4.54 8.25 -0.96
CA ASP A 64 -4.15 9.28 -0.01
C ASP A 64 -3.16 10.26 -0.64
N LEU A 65 -2.08 9.74 -1.20
CA LEU A 65 -0.99 10.57 -1.74
C LEU A 65 -1.36 11.32 -3.02
N SER A 66 -2.33 10.82 -3.76
CA SER A 66 -2.84 11.51 -4.96
C SER A 66 -3.87 12.59 -4.62
N GLY A 67 -4.32 12.65 -3.37
CA GLY A 67 -5.36 13.57 -2.94
C GLY A 67 -6.78 13.12 -3.24
N VAL A 68 -6.96 12.02 -3.97
CA VAL A 68 -8.30 11.53 -4.32
C VAL A 68 -9.09 11.16 -3.06
N GLY A 69 -8.42 10.57 -2.07
CA GLY A 69 -9.07 10.18 -0.81
C GLY A 69 -9.57 11.33 0.03
N TRP A 70 -9.15 12.56 -0.25
CA TRP A 70 -9.56 13.76 0.49
C TRP A 70 -10.69 14.52 -0.20
N CYS A 71 -11.11 14.08 -1.39
CA CYS A 71 -12.22 14.71 -2.10
C CYS A 71 -13.55 14.31 -1.47
N LYS A 72 -14.44 15.27 -1.28
CA LYS A 72 -15.77 14.99 -0.71
C LYS A 72 -16.64 14.16 -1.65
N ARG A 73 -16.36 14.23 -2.94
CA ARG A 73 -17.03 13.43 -3.96
C ARG A 73 -15.97 12.75 -4.79
N TYR A 74 -15.99 11.43 -4.75
CA TYR A 74 -15.16 10.64 -5.64
C TYR A 74 -15.73 10.73 -7.04
N GLN A 75 -14.93 11.21 -7.96
CA GLN A 75 -15.25 11.09 -9.36
C GLN A 75 -14.64 9.78 -9.83
N GLU A 76 -15.43 8.96 -10.47
CA GLU A 76 -14.98 7.67 -10.98
C GLU A 76 -13.71 7.82 -11.82
N GLU A 77 -13.68 8.83 -12.69
CA GLU A 77 -12.52 9.10 -13.52
C GLU A 77 -11.25 9.37 -12.69
N ALA A 78 -11.36 10.10 -11.60
CA ALA A 78 -10.23 10.38 -10.73
C ALA A 78 -9.70 9.11 -10.08
N ILE A 79 -10.58 8.21 -9.67
CA ILE A 79 -10.20 6.93 -9.07
C ILE A 79 -9.50 6.04 -10.11
N VAL A 80 -10.07 5.94 -11.30
CA VAL A 80 -9.50 5.15 -12.40
C VAL A 80 -8.11 5.67 -12.76
N ARG A 81 -7.94 6.98 -12.87
CA ARG A 81 -6.64 7.59 -13.17
C ARG A 81 -5.63 7.34 -12.08
N CYS A 82 -6.06 7.41 -10.81
CA CYS A 82 -5.18 7.10 -9.68
C CYS A 82 -4.68 5.65 -9.77
N MET A 83 -5.57 4.71 -10.04
CA MET A 83 -5.20 3.31 -10.16
C MET A 83 -4.27 3.09 -11.34
N ASP A 84 -4.60 3.65 -12.50
CA ASP A 84 -3.86 3.43 -13.73
C ASP A 84 -2.48 4.13 -13.74
N GLU A 85 -2.42 5.37 -13.30
CA GLU A 85 -1.20 6.20 -13.41
C GLU A 85 -0.30 6.13 -12.18
N ILE A 86 -0.85 5.77 -11.02
CA ILE A 86 -0.10 5.82 -9.74
C ILE A 86 0.04 4.44 -9.12
N PHE A 87 -1.07 3.74 -8.89
CA PHE A 87 -1.03 2.47 -8.19
C PHE A 87 -0.35 1.36 -9.01
N TRP A 88 -0.86 1.08 -10.20
CA TRP A 88 -0.35 -0.05 -11.00
C TRP A 88 1.12 0.10 -11.36
N PRO A 89 1.61 1.28 -11.79
CA PRO A 89 3.05 1.42 -12.02
C PRO A 89 3.90 1.16 -10.79
N ALA A 90 3.45 1.61 -9.61
CA ALA A 90 4.16 1.33 -8.36
C ALA A 90 4.17 -0.15 -8.03
N TRP A 91 3.02 -0.81 -8.20
CA TRP A 91 2.89 -2.24 -7.96
C TRP A 91 3.80 -3.07 -8.87
N GLU A 92 3.80 -2.73 -10.16
CA GLU A 92 4.62 -3.44 -11.14
C GLU A 92 6.12 -3.32 -10.87
N ARG A 93 6.57 -2.18 -10.33
CA ARG A 93 7.99 -1.99 -9.98
C ARG A 93 8.47 -2.95 -8.91
N LEU A 94 7.58 -3.50 -8.11
CA LEU A 94 7.96 -4.46 -7.07
C LEU A 94 8.36 -5.82 -7.63
N GLY A 95 7.90 -6.18 -8.83
CA GLY A 95 8.23 -7.46 -9.44
C GLY A 95 7.66 -8.68 -8.73
N LEU A 96 6.57 -8.51 -8.05
CA LEU A 96 5.93 -9.60 -7.30
C LEU A 96 4.99 -10.43 -8.15
#